data_db48455d007bcb6f9531115ee7e258f0
#
_entry.id   db48455d007bcb6f9531115ee7e258f0
#
_cell.length_a   1.000
_cell.length_b   1.000
_cell.length_c   1.000
_cell.angle_alpha   90.00
_cell.angle_beta   90.00
_cell.angle_gamma   90.00
#
_symmetry.space_group_name_H-M   'P 1'
#
loop_
_entity.id
_entity.type
_entity.pdbx_description
1 polymer ?
#
loop_
_entity_poly.entity_id
_entity_poly.type
_entity_poly.pdbx_seq_one_letter_code
_entity_poly.pdbx_strand_id
1 'polypeptide(L)'
;MDGRVVAAHGRQYVVELPDGSLLPCFTRGKKSDVACGDRVDILPSGADQGVIEAIRPRTSLLYRSNEIRQKLIAANVDQVVIVVATEPGFSDELVTRALLAVESEEIEPLIVLNKCDLTDRLPAARQQLAVFAGLGYRVLELSARDHAEDLRPELQGYTSVLVGQSGMGKSTLVNALVPEARAATREISSALDSGKH
;
A
#
# COMPACT_ATOMS: atom_id res chain seq x y z
N MET A 1 -15.41 -21.57 0.17
CA MET A 1 -14.75 -20.97 -1.00
C MET A 1 -13.55 -20.18 -0.53
N ASP A 2 -12.57 -19.90 -1.39
CA ASP A 2 -11.40 -19.10 -1.06
C ASP A 2 -11.40 -17.79 -1.86
N GLY A 3 -10.65 -16.80 -1.36
CA GLY A 3 -10.50 -15.52 -2.03
C GLY A 3 -9.38 -14.69 -1.43
N ARG A 4 -9.13 -13.52 -2.03
CA ARG A 4 -8.13 -12.55 -1.60
C ARG A 4 -8.82 -11.26 -1.12
N VAL A 5 -8.45 -10.78 0.06
CA VAL A 5 -8.95 -9.51 0.58
C VAL A 5 -8.35 -8.35 -0.22
N VAL A 6 -9.19 -7.59 -0.92
CA VAL A 6 -8.79 -6.44 -1.75
C VAL A 6 -9.12 -5.10 -1.12
N ALA A 7 -10.05 -5.07 -0.14
CA ALA A 7 -10.31 -3.86 0.65
C ALA A 7 -10.77 -4.22 2.06
N ALA A 8 -10.45 -3.33 3.03
CA ALA A 8 -10.81 -3.46 4.43
C ALA A 8 -11.41 -2.14 4.96
N HIS A 9 -12.66 -2.17 5.37
CA HIS A 9 -13.42 -1.02 5.88
C HIS A 9 -13.94 -1.32 7.29
N GLY A 10 -13.04 -1.23 8.27
CA GLY A 10 -13.38 -1.59 9.64
C GLY A 10 -13.66 -3.08 9.81
N ARG A 11 -14.94 -3.47 9.86
CA ARG A 11 -15.37 -4.88 9.98
C ARG A 11 -15.89 -5.49 8.68
N GLN A 12 -15.98 -4.69 7.65
CA GLN A 12 -16.39 -5.10 6.33
C GLN A 12 -15.17 -5.22 5.43
N TYR A 13 -15.09 -6.31 4.70
CA TYR A 13 -14.02 -6.63 3.77
C TYR A 13 -14.62 -6.85 2.39
N VAL A 14 -13.88 -6.49 1.36
CA VAL A 14 -14.18 -6.91 0.00
C VAL A 14 -13.18 -8.00 -0.36
N VAL A 15 -13.69 -9.14 -0.76
CA VAL A 15 -12.89 -10.29 -1.15
C VAL A 15 -13.08 -10.57 -2.62
N GLU A 16 -11.98 -10.64 -3.36
CA GLU A 16 -11.95 -11.07 -4.74
C GLU A 16 -11.93 -12.60 -4.79
N LEU A 17 -12.89 -13.18 -5.50
CA LEU A 17 -13.00 -14.62 -5.71
C LEU A 17 -12.14 -15.05 -6.92
N PRO A 18 -11.88 -16.36 -7.11
CA PRO A 18 -11.07 -16.87 -8.22
C PRO A 18 -11.61 -16.53 -9.61
N ASP A 19 -12.90 -16.27 -9.74
CA ASP A 19 -13.53 -15.83 -10.99
C ASP A 19 -13.45 -14.31 -11.23
N GLY A 20 -12.77 -13.56 -10.34
CA GLY A 20 -12.64 -12.11 -10.39
C GLY A 20 -13.82 -11.33 -9.81
N SER A 21 -14.87 -12.01 -9.37
CA SER A 21 -16.03 -11.36 -8.73
C SER A 21 -15.66 -10.86 -7.32
N LEU A 22 -16.31 -9.78 -6.89
CA LEU A 22 -16.10 -9.16 -5.59
C LEU A 22 -17.23 -9.52 -4.64
N LEU A 23 -16.89 -10.07 -3.49
CA LEU A 23 -17.85 -10.47 -2.46
C LEU A 23 -17.64 -9.65 -1.18
N PRO A 24 -18.65 -8.91 -0.70
CA PRO A 24 -18.64 -8.32 0.63
C PRO A 24 -18.57 -9.41 1.71
N CYS A 25 -17.61 -9.30 2.62
CA CYS A 25 -17.38 -10.27 3.67
C CYS A 25 -17.27 -9.61 5.04
N PHE A 26 -17.55 -10.39 6.08
CA PHE A 26 -17.44 -9.98 7.47
C PHE A 26 -16.67 -11.03 8.27
N THR A 27 -16.10 -10.65 9.41
CA THR A 27 -15.47 -11.59 10.34
C THR A 27 -16.43 -11.96 11.48
N ARG A 28 -16.30 -13.17 12.02
CA ARG A 28 -16.97 -13.55 13.26
C ARG A 28 -16.25 -12.91 14.45
N GLY A 29 -16.97 -12.14 15.25
CA GLY A 29 -16.43 -11.57 16.49
C GLY A 29 -15.93 -10.12 16.41
N LYS A 30 -15.39 -9.63 17.53
CA LYS A 30 -15.03 -8.22 17.73
C LYS A 30 -13.60 -7.86 17.26
N LYS A 31 -12.67 -8.80 17.23
CA LYS A 31 -11.31 -8.63 16.77
C LYS A 31 -11.17 -9.17 15.35
N SER A 32 -10.54 -8.40 14.50
CA SER A 32 -10.20 -8.83 13.16
C SER A 32 -8.71 -8.57 12.93
N ASP A 33 -8.01 -9.65 12.65
CA ASP A 33 -6.61 -9.63 12.26
C ASP A 33 -6.47 -9.77 10.73
N VAL A 34 -7.55 -9.51 9.99
CA VAL A 34 -7.58 -9.56 8.52
C VAL A 34 -7.00 -8.27 7.94
N ALA A 35 -6.08 -8.41 7.00
CA ALA A 35 -5.45 -7.32 6.25
C ALA A 35 -5.77 -7.40 4.76
N CYS A 36 -5.64 -6.31 4.04
CA CYS A 36 -5.61 -6.35 2.58
C CYS A 36 -4.46 -7.25 2.11
N GLY A 37 -4.70 -8.08 1.09
CA GLY A 37 -3.75 -9.07 0.60
C GLY A 37 -3.90 -10.46 1.23
N ASP A 38 -4.64 -10.60 2.35
CA ASP A 38 -4.88 -11.92 2.95
C ASP A 38 -5.62 -12.86 2.00
N ARG A 39 -5.15 -14.11 1.99
CA ARG A 39 -5.91 -15.23 1.42
C ARG A 39 -6.79 -15.79 2.52
N VAL A 40 -8.08 -15.92 2.26
CA VAL A 40 -9.07 -16.27 3.25
C VAL A 40 -9.96 -17.40 2.78
N ASP A 41 -10.42 -18.20 3.75
CA ASP A 41 -11.51 -19.16 3.54
C ASP A 41 -12.83 -18.49 3.93
N ILE A 42 -13.83 -18.60 3.05
CA ILE A 42 -15.10 -17.89 3.14
C ILE A 42 -16.24 -18.90 3.19
N LEU A 43 -17.15 -18.69 4.12
CA LEU A 43 -18.45 -19.36 4.14
C LEU A 43 -19.52 -18.42 3.57
N PRO A 44 -20.28 -18.81 2.53
CA PRO A 44 -21.39 -18.01 2.05
C PRO A 44 -22.40 -17.73 3.16
N SER A 45 -22.87 -16.48 3.22
CA SER A 45 -23.88 -16.04 4.18
C SER A 45 -24.96 -15.25 3.43
N GLY A 46 -25.94 -15.95 2.88
CA GLY A 46 -26.94 -15.39 1.96
C GLY A 46 -26.45 -15.36 0.51
N ALA A 47 -27.14 -14.61 -0.35
CA ALA A 47 -26.86 -14.55 -1.80
C ALA A 47 -25.63 -13.70 -2.14
N ASP A 48 -25.40 -12.60 -1.39
CA ASP A 48 -24.47 -11.55 -1.78
C ASP A 48 -23.41 -11.23 -0.72
N GLN A 49 -23.19 -12.11 0.26
CA GLN A 49 -22.29 -11.88 1.37
C GLN A 49 -21.57 -13.16 1.81
N GLY A 50 -20.40 -12.99 2.42
CA GLY A 50 -19.61 -14.06 2.98
C GLY A 50 -19.13 -13.77 4.41
N VAL A 51 -18.80 -14.84 5.13
CA VAL A 51 -18.13 -14.77 6.43
C VAL A 51 -16.74 -15.34 6.28
N ILE A 52 -15.72 -14.55 6.64
CA ILE A 52 -14.34 -15.01 6.71
C ILE A 52 -14.22 -15.94 7.90
N GLU A 53 -13.91 -17.21 7.64
CA GLU A 53 -13.73 -18.24 8.67
C GLU A 53 -12.28 -18.40 9.11
N ALA A 54 -11.36 -18.33 8.14
CA ALA A 54 -9.95 -18.51 8.41
C ALA A 54 -9.09 -17.62 7.50
N ILE A 55 -7.95 -17.21 8.03
CA ILE A 55 -6.87 -16.56 7.28
C ILE A 55 -5.84 -17.65 7.00
N ARG A 56 -5.48 -17.81 5.72
CA ARG A 56 -4.43 -18.75 5.32
C ARG A 56 -3.05 -18.25 5.72
N PRO A 57 -2.03 -19.13 5.81
CA PRO A 57 -0.67 -18.73 6.13
C PRO A 57 -0.20 -17.57 5.23
N ARG A 58 0.36 -16.56 5.85
CA ARG A 58 0.92 -15.37 5.20
C ARG A 58 2.38 -15.63 4.84
N THR A 59 2.81 -15.06 3.72
CA THR A 59 4.25 -14.99 3.35
C THR A 59 4.92 -13.77 3.96
N SER A 60 4.16 -12.66 4.13
CA SER A 60 4.63 -11.43 4.75
C SER A 60 3.49 -10.70 5.43
N LEU A 61 3.80 -9.83 6.41
CA LEU A 61 2.80 -9.01 7.09
C LEU A 61 3.37 -7.64 7.41
N LEU A 62 2.89 -6.62 6.71
CA LEU A 62 3.22 -5.24 6.98
C LEU A 62 2.25 -4.66 8.02
N TYR A 63 2.80 -4.09 9.08
CA TYR A 63 2.01 -3.44 10.12
C TYR A 63 2.70 -2.15 10.58
N ARG A 64 1.90 -1.24 11.11
CA ARG A 64 2.36 -0.05 11.81
C ARG A 64 2.09 -0.23 13.29
N SER A 65 3.15 -0.20 14.09
CA SER A 65 3.06 -0.25 15.54
C SER A 65 3.21 1.16 16.15
N ASN A 66 2.41 1.46 17.16
CA ASN A 66 2.67 2.49 18.13
C ASN A 66 2.60 1.83 19.52
N GLU A 67 2.95 2.56 20.58
CA GLU A 67 3.04 2.04 21.97
C GLU A 67 1.78 1.30 22.46
N ILE A 68 0.62 1.49 21.82
CA ILE A 68 -0.68 1.00 22.31
C ILE A 68 -1.34 0.03 21.32
N ARG A 69 -1.09 0.15 20.01
CA ARG A 69 -1.80 -0.62 18.96
C ARG A 69 -0.93 -0.95 17.77
N GLN A 70 -1.10 -2.16 17.28
CA GLN A 70 -0.65 -2.55 15.93
C GLN A 70 -1.81 -2.32 14.96
N LYS A 71 -1.53 -1.66 13.85
CA LYS A 71 -2.46 -1.52 12.72
C LYS A 71 -1.88 -2.28 11.54
N LEU A 72 -2.57 -3.31 11.11
CA LEU A 72 -2.22 -4.04 9.90
C LEU A 72 -2.36 -3.13 8.68
N ILE A 73 -1.39 -3.18 7.79
CA ILE A 73 -1.35 -2.42 6.53
C ILE A 73 -1.70 -3.35 5.38
N ALA A 74 -0.89 -4.39 5.18
CA ALA A 74 -1.08 -5.35 4.11
C ALA A 74 -0.41 -6.69 4.45
N ALA A 75 -0.88 -7.77 3.83
CA ALA A 75 -0.35 -9.11 3.94
C ALA A 75 0.01 -9.67 2.55
N ASN A 76 0.91 -10.65 2.50
CA ASN A 76 1.36 -11.30 1.27
C ASN A 76 1.89 -10.31 0.22
N VAL A 77 2.60 -9.28 0.71
CA VAL A 77 3.27 -8.26 -0.10
C VAL A 77 4.71 -8.71 -0.31
N ASP A 78 5.19 -8.60 -1.52
CA ASP A 78 6.56 -8.94 -1.91
C ASP A 78 7.37 -7.72 -2.38
N GLN A 79 6.71 -6.55 -2.51
CA GLN A 79 7.38 -5.28 -2.80
C GLN A 79 6.75 -4.11 -2.03
N VAL A 80 7.59 -3.22 -1.48
CA VAL A 80 7.16 -1.94 -0.91
C VAL A 80 7.74 -0.79 -1.70
N VAL A 81 6.85 0.03 -2.27
CA VAL A 81 7.21 1.26 -2.97
C VAL A 81 7.17 2.43 -1.98
N ILE A 82 8.35 2.91 -1.59
CA ILE A 82 8.51 4.04 -0.68
C ILE A 82 8.45 5.33 -1.50
N VAL A 83 7.30 6.00 -1.48
CA VAL A 83 7.08 7.22 -2.26
C VAL A 83 7.48 8.44 -1.45
N VAL A 84 8.46 9.16 -1.96
CA VAL A 84 8.89 10.48 -1.52
C VAL A 84 8.65 11.50 -2.63
N ALA A 85 8.76 12.78 -2.36
CA ALA A 85 8.56 13.81 -3.38
C ALA A 85 9.55 14.96 -3.20
N THR A 86 9.79 15.68 -4.28
CA THR A 86 10.58 16.91 -4.26
C THR A 86 9.90 17.98 -3.39
N GLU A 87 8.54 17.98 -3.34
CA GLU A 87 7.73 18.86 -2.51
C GLU A 87 6.40 18.18 -2.11
N PRO A 88 5.99 18.23 -0.81
CA PRO A 88 6.78 18.66 0.33
C PRO A 88 8.03 17.81 0.47
N GLY A 89 9.10 18.36 1.07
CA GLY A 89 10.31 17.60 1.36
C GLY A 89 10.02 16.39 2.23
N PHE A 90 10.87 15.39 2.18
CA PHE A 90 10.74 14.15 2.96
C PHE A 90 11.82 14.05 4.04
N SER A 91 11.60 13.17 5.00
CA SER A 91 12.54 12.90 6.09
C SER A 91 13.34 11.63 5.82
N ASP A 92 14.67 11.69 5.92
CA ASP A 92 15.57 10.53 5.84
C ASP A 92 15.24 9.50 6.90
N GLU A 93 14.85 9.95 8.11
CA GLU A 93 14.45 9.06 9.19
C GLU A 93 13.25 8.20 8.80
N LEU A 94 12.27 8.78 8.12
CA LEU A 94 11.08 8.04 7.68
C LEU A 94 11.39 7.06 6.55
N VAL A 95 12.28 7.43 5.63
CA VAL A 95 12.77 6.51 4.58
C VAL A 95 13.53 5.35 5.23
N THR A 96 14.46 5.66 6.13
CA THR A 96 15.24 4.66 6.86
C THR A 96 14.36 3.70 7.64
N ARG A 97 13.37 4.21 8.38
CA ARG A 97 12.41 3.37 9.13
C ARG A 97 11.59 2.46 8.20
N ALA A 98 11.18 2.98 7.05
CA ALA A 98 10.46 2.19 6.07
C ALA A 98 11.33 1.07 5.51
N LEU A 99 12.58 1.37 5.14
CA LEU A 99 13.56 0.39 4.64
C LEU A 99 13.82 -0.70 5.67
N LEU A 100 14.11 -0.35 6.93
CA LEU A 100 14.34 -1.32 8.00
C LEU A 100 13.13 -2.24 8.22
N ALA A 101 11.92 -1.69 8.20
CA ALA A 101 10.70 -2.49 8.36
C ALA A 101 10.47 -3.45 7.18
N VAL A 102 10.84 -3.06 5.97
CA VAL A 102 10.69 -3.85 4.75
C VAL A 102 11.74 -4.96 4.71
N GLU A 103 12.99 -4.66 5.05
CA GLU A 103 14.07 -5.65 5.10
C GLU A 103 13.86 -6.70 6.18
N SER A 104 13.30 -6.32 7.35
CA SER A 104 13.01 -7.28 8.42
C SER A 104 11.96 -8.34 8.03
N GLU A 105 11.15 -8.06 7.01
CA GLU A 105 10.13 -8.97 6.48
C GLU A 105 10.55 -9.61 5.14
N GLU A 106 11.82 -9.43 4.72
CA GLU A 106 12.37 -9.94 3.45
C GLU A 106 11.57 -9.48 2.21
N ILE A 107 11.03 -8.24 2.26
CA ILE A 107 10.25 -7.63 1.18
C ILE A 107 11.17 -6.73 0.34
N GLU A 108 10.97 -6.72 -0.99
CA GLU A 108 11.77 -5.91 -1.91
C GLU A 108 11.42 -4.40 -1.78
N PRO A 109 12.38 -3.52 -1.44
CA PRO A 109 12.13 -2.08 -1.40
C PRO A 109 12.40 -1.42 -2.75
N LEU A 110 11.53 -0.48 -3.13
CA LEU A 110 11.75 0.46 -4.22
C LEU A 110 11.49 1.89 -3.73
N ILE A 111 12.44 2.78 -3.85
CA ILE A 111 12.24 4.19 -3.56
C ILE A 111 11.78 4.90 -4.84
N VAL A 112 10.69 5.66 -4.75
CA VAL A 112 10.19 6.48 -5.87
C VAL A 112 10.25 7.95 -5.47
N LEU A 113 11.09 8.73 -6.18
CA LEU A 113 11.09 10.17 -6.11
C LEU A 113 10.05 10.71 -7.09
N ASN A 114 8.94 11.17 -6.54
CA ASN A 114 7.84 11.73 -7.31
C ASN A 114 7.93 13.26 -7.43
N LYS A 115 7.14 13.83 -8.34
CA LYS A 115 7.05 15.26 -8.66
C LYS A 115 8.37 15.83 -9.21
N CYS A 116 9.09 15.05 -10.00
CA CYS A 116 10.34 15.49 -10.65
C CYS A 116 10.12 16.60 -11.69
N ASP A 117 8.86 16.88 -12.05
CA ASP A 117 8.46 18.08 -12.79
C ASP A 117 8.77 19.40 -12.05
N LEU A 118 8.88 19.36 -10.71
CA LEU A 118 9.27 20.51 -9.88
C LEU A 118 10.82 20.63 -9.83
N THR A 119 11.39 21.11 -10.93
CA THR A 119 12.84 21.08 -11.20
C THR A 119 13.69 21.86 -10.18
N ASP A 120 13.15 22.93 -9.59
CA ASP A 120 13.88 23.78 -8.63
C ASP A 120 14.27 23.02 -7.34
N ARG A 121 13.46 22.03 -6.95
CA ARG A 121 13.66 21.21 -5.74
C ARG A 121 14.38 19.89 -6.00
N LEU A 122 14.46 19.49 -7.26
CA LEU A 122 14.98 18.20 -7.67
C LEU A 122 16.45 17.95 -7.27
N PRO A 123 17.40 18.92 -7.41
CA PRO A 123 18.80 18.71 -7.02
C PRO A 123 18.96 18.37 -5.53
N ALA A 124 18.23 19.07 -4.65
CA ALA A 124 18.29 18.82 -3.21
C ALA A 124 17.72 17.43 -2.86
N ALA A 125 16.59 17.03 -3.47
CA ALA A 125 16.00 15.71 -3.26
C ALA A 125 16.92 14.58 -3.75
N ARG A 126 17.58 14.76 -4.90
CA ARG A 126 18.57 13.81 -5.42
C ARG A 126 19.76 13.65 -4.48
N GLN A 127 20.29 14.76 -3.96
CA GLN A 127 21.41 14.74 -3.00
C GLN A 127 21.01 13.97 -1.73
N GLN A 128 19.81 14.16 -1.24
CA GLN A 128 19.29 13.48 -0.08
C GLN A 128 19.13 11.96 -0.34
N LEU A 129 18.64 11.56 -1.51
CA LEU A 129 18.47 10.15 -1.88
C LEU A 129 19.78 9.46 -2.29
N ALA A 130 20.83 10.21 -2.61
CA ALA A 130 22.12 9.64 -2.99
C ALA A 130 22.72 8.71 -1.92
N VAL A 131 22.44 8.98 -0.65
CA VAL A 131 22.86 8.11 0.46
C VAL A 131 22.23 6.71 0.33
N PHE A 132 20.94 6.64 0.06
CA PHE A 132 20.21 5.37 -0.08
C PHE A 132 20.63 4.64 -1.36
N ALA A 133 20.80 5.36 -2.46
CA ALA A 133 21.31 4.79 -3.71
C ALA A 133 22.74 4.23 -3.52
N GLY A 134 23.59 4.92 -2.74
CA GLY A 134 24.95 4.46 -2.39
C GLY A 134 24.97 3.21 -1.52
N LEU A 135 23.88 2.93 -0.78
CA LEU A 135 23.68 1.70 -0.02
C LEU A 135 23.12 0.54 -0.88
N GLY A 136 22.83 0.78 -2.16
CA GLY A 136 22.35 -0.22 -3.10
C GLY A 136 20.85 -0.23 -3.30
N TYR A 137 20.09 0.66 -2.65
CA TYR A 137 18.64 0.75 -2.88
C TYR A 137 18.31 1.33 -4.25
N ARG A 138 17.33 0.73 -4.90
CA ARG A 138 16.84 1.24 -6.19
C ARG A 138 16.05 2.52 -5.98
N VAL A 139 16.36 3.55 -6.77
CA VAL A 139 15.66 4.84 -6.78
C VAL A 139 15.14 5.09 -8.19
N LEU A 140 13.84 5.25 -8.33
CA LEU A 140 13.16 5.63 -9.57
C LEU A 140 12.69 7.08 -9.45
N GLU A 141 13.00 7.91 -10.43
CA GLU A 141 12.52 9.29 -10.53
C GLU A 141 11.39 9.39 -11.55
N LEU A 142 10.29 10.03 -11.18
CA LEU A 142 9.15 10.24 -12.07
C LEU A 142 8.30 11.46 -11.67
N SER A 143 7.37 11.82 -12.54
CA SER A 143 6.23 12.68 -12.22
C SER A 143 4.93 11.86 -12.38
N ALA A 144 4.18 11.70 -11.30
CA ALA A 144 2.92 10.98 -11.32
C ALA A 144 1.88 11.62 -12.28
N ARG A 145 2.07 12.88 -12.67
CA ARG A 145 1.19 13.59 -13.60
C ARG A 145 1.49 13.25 -15.04
N ASP A 146 2.78 13.10 -15.37
CA ASP A 146 3.23 13.04 -16.76
C ASP A 146 3.79 11.66 -17.13
N HIS A 147 4.41 10.98 -16.16
CA HIS A 147 5.21 9.77 -16.38
C HIS A 147 4.94 8.68 -15.33
N ALA A 148 3.68 8.53 -14.86
CA ALA A 148 3.32 7.46 -13.91
C ALA A 148 3.58 6.06 -14.46
N GLU A 149 3.47 5.88 -15.77
CA GLU A 149 3.66 4.61 -16.47
C GLU A 149 5.09 4.07 -16.34
N ASP A 150 6.08 4.92 -16.07
CA ASP A 150 7.48 4.50 -15.85
C ASP A 150 7.62 3.60 -14.61
N LEU A 151 6.65 3.67 -13.68
CA LEU A 151 6.60 2.76 -12.53
C LEU A 151 6.06 1.38 -12.87
N ARG A 152 5.28 1.21 -13.95
CA ARG A 152 4.61 -0.05 -14.29
C ARG A 152 5.56 -1.23 -14.48
N PRO A 153 6.71 -1.12 -15.18
CA PRO A 153 7.66 -2.21 -15.31
C PRO A 153 8.22 -2.69 -13.95
N GLU A 154 8.38 -1.76 -13.00
CA GLU A 154 8.91 -2.04 -11.67
C GLU A 154 7.92 -2.78 -10.77
N LEU A 155 6.62 -2.69 -11.07
CA LEU A 155 5.55 -3.37 -10.34
C LEU A 155 5.19 -4.73 -10.94
N GLN A 156 5.70 -5.02 -12.15
CA GLN A 156 5.31 -6.23 -12.84
C GLN A 156 5.80 -7.49 -12.13
N GLY A 157 4.88 -8.40 -11.82
CA GLY A 157 5.17 -9.64 -11.12
C GLY A 157 5.16 -9.53 -9.58
N TYR A 158 4.97 -8.32 -9.04
CA TYR A 158 4.92 -8.08 -7.61
C TYR A 158 3.52 -7.77 -7.10
N THR A 159 3.26 -8.15 -5.85
CA THR A 159 2.19 -7.59 -5.03
C THR A 159 2.76 -6.42 -4.25
N SER A 160 2.55 -5.21 -4.76
CA SER A 160 3.21 -3.99 -4.27
C SER A 160 2.29 -3.18 -3.37
N VAL A 161 2.84 -2.58 -2.32
CA VAL A 161 2.17 -1.57 -1.51
C VAL A 161 2.91 -0.25 -1.56
N LEU A 162 2.18 0.86 -1.76
CA LEU A 162 2.75 2.20 -1.75
C LEU A 162 2.69 2.78 -0.34
N VAL A 163 3.83 3.13 0.22
CA VAL A 163 3.97 3.80 1.51
C VAL A 163 4.62 5.17 1.35
N GLY A 164 4.45 6.06 2.31
CA GLY A 164 5.03 7.41 2.29
C GLY A 164 4.13 8.40 3.00
N GLN A 165 4.66 9.59 3.29
CA GLN A 165 3.93 10.67 3.96
C GLN A 165 2.74 11.19 3.15
N SER A 166 1.87 11.94 3.81
CA SER A 166 0.80 12.67 3.12
C SER A 166 1.40 13.69 2.15
N GLY A 167 0.77 13.87 1.00
CA GLY A 167 1.24 14.82 -0.02
C GLY A 167 2.33 14.31 -0.97
N MET A 168 2.88 13.10 -0.77
CA MET A 168 3.91 12.53 -1.67
C MET A 168 3.38 12.09 -3.05
N GLY A 169 2.05 12.08 -3.25
CA GLY A 169 1.44 11.76 -4.54
C GLY A 169 1.07 10.29 -4.74
N LYS A 170 1.02 9.47 -3.68
CA LYS A 170 0.62 8.06 -3.77
C LYS A 170 -0.72 7.83 -4.46
N SER A 171 -1.74 8.59 -4.07
CA SER A 171 -3.07 8.48 -4.68
C SER A 171 -3.08 8.88 -6.15
N THR A 172 -2.24 9.85 -6.54
CA THR A 172 -2.07 10.24 -7.94
C THR A 172 -1.45 9.12 -8.74
N LEU A 173 -0.39 8.47 -8.20
CA LEU A 173 0.23 7.29 -8.82
C LEU A 173 -0.76 6.15 -8.99
N VAL A 174 -1.48 5.80 -7.92
CA VAL A 174 -2.48 4.72 -7.97
C VAL A 174 -3.56 5.02 -9.01
N ASN A 175 -4.09 6.24 -9.03
CA ASN A 175 -5.14 6.62 -9.99
C ASN A 175 -4.65 6.66 -11.44
N ALA A 176 -3.38 6.95 -11.67
CA ALA A 176 -2.79 6.92 -13.00
C ALA A 176 -2.56 5.49 -13.49
N LEU A 177 -2.06 4.61 -12.61
CA LEU A 177 -1.74 3.21 -12.94
C LEU A 177 -2.99 2.31 -13.00
N VAL A 178 -4.01 2.61 -12.17
CA VAL A 178 -5.24 1.82 -12.05
C VAL A 178 -6.43 2.79 -12.07
N PRO A 179 -6.91 3.21 -13.25
CA PRO A 179 -7.99 4.20 -13.37
C PRO A 179 -9.28 3.80 -12.64
N GLU A 180 -9.57 2.51 -12.55
CA GLU A 180 -10.74 1.96 -11.87
C GLU A 180 -10.67 2.13 -10.34
N ALA A 181 -9.46 2.25 -9.78
CA ALA A 181 -9.25 2.45 -8.33
C ALA A 181 -9.77 3.81 -7.82
N ARG A 182 -10.08 4.76 -8.70
CA ARG A 182 -10.60 6.09 -8.32
C ARG A 182 -11.83 6.05 -7.41
N ALA A 183 -12.70 5.06 -7.57
CA ALA A 183 -13.86 4.89 -6.69
C ALA A 183 -13.42 4.47 -5.27
N ALA A 184 -12.52 3.51 -5.14
CA ALA A 184 -12.04 3.00 -3.87
C ALA A 184 -11.19 4.02 -3.09
N THR A 185 -10.37 4.83 -3.77
CA THR A 185 -9.53 5.84 -3.11
C THR A 185 -10.33 7.02 -2.56
N ARG A 186 -11.45 7.40 -3.16
CA ARG A 186 -12.34 8.45 -2.63
C ARG A 186 -13.00 8.02 -1.32
N GLU A 187 -13.42 6.79 -1.20
CA GLU A 187 -14.03 6.26 0.03
C GLU A 187 -13.01 6.12 1.16
N ILE A 188 -11.79 5.69 0.86
CA ILE A 188 -10.71 5.58 1.84
C ILE A 188 -10.28 6.96 2.36
N SER A 189 -10.22 7.98 1.49
CA SER A 189 -9.85 9.35 1.89
C SER A 189 -10.91 9.98 2.80
N SER A 190 -12.19 9.79 2.51
CA SER A 190 -13.29 10.33 3.33
C SER A 190 -13.38 9.64 4.69
N ALA A 191 -13.06 8.35 4.79
CA ALA A 191 -13.01 7.62 6.06
C ALA A 191 -11.82 8.03 6.94
N LEU A 192 -10.71 8.51 6.34
CA LEU A 192 -9.54 9.01 7.07
C LEU A 192 -9.72 10.45 7.56
N ASP A 193 -10.48 11.29 6.83
CA ASP A 193 -10.78 12.66 7.25
C ASP A 193 -11.86 12.73 8.35
N SER A 194 -12.75 11.75 8.44
CA SER A 194 -13.75 11.69 9.53
C SER A 194 -13.19 11.21 10.88
N GLY A 195 -11.91 10.86 10.95
CA GLY A 195 -11.21 10.45 12.16
C GLY A 195 -10.52 11.58 12.94
N LYS A 196 -10.75 12.84 12.59
CA LYS A 196 -10.29 13.99 13.39
C LYS A 196 -11.46 14.55 14.19
N HIS A 197 -11.70 13.96 15.34
CA HIS A 197 -12.25 14.59 16.54
C HIS A 197 -11.81 13.81 17.75
#